data_67574797ef8cd748c99c29dba4dc3201
#
_entry.id   67574797ef8cd748c99c29dba4dc3201
#
_cell.length_a   1.000
_cell.length_b   1.000
_cell.length_c   1.000
_cell.angle_alpha   90.00
_cell.angle_beta   90.00
_cell.angle_gamma   90.00
#
_symmetry.space_group_name_H-M   'P 1'
#
loop_
_entity.id
_entity.type
_entity.pdbx_description
1 polymer ?
#
loop_
_entity_poly.entity_id
_entity_poly.type
_entity_poly.pdbx_seq_one_letter_code
_entity_poly.pdbx_strand_id
1 'polypeptide(L)'
;CIRDSTYATQMDAAKQGILTPEMETVAKEEHLEPELVRERVAKGTICIPANIYHKSLHPYGIGEGLRTKINVNLGISGDCRDYSAEFEKVKLALKFNCEAIMDLSNYGKTNTFRKQLIEMSSAMIGTVPMYDAIGYLEKELADIKAEDFLKVLEAHAKEGVDFQTIHAGINRRAVEALKRTKRTTNIVSRGGSLLFAWMEMTGNENPFYEYYDDVLDILRKYDVTISLGDALRPGCNADSTDAGQISELIELGNLTQRAWERDVQVMVEGPGHMTMDEIAANMKLQKRICHGAPFYVLGPLVTDIAPGYDHITSAIGGAIAAASGADFLCYVTPAEHLRLPDLQDVRDGIVASKIAAHAADLANGIPGAREWDNAMSRARCAIDWEGMFEQAIDPEKARNYFESRPPKDRHTCTMCG
;
A
#
# COMPACT_ATOMS: atom_id res chain seq x y z
N CYS A 1 -2.55 -26.58 9.29
CA CYS A 1 -3.86 -26.96 8.73
C CYS A 1 -3.91 -26.50 7.29
N ILE A 2 -3.90 -27.44 6.34
CA ILE A 2 -4.36 -27.18 4.97
C ILE A 2 -5.81 -26.74 5.17
N ARG A 3 -6.22 -25.57 4.63
CA ARG A 3 -7.64 -25.21 4.56
C ARG A 3 -8.34 -26.42 3.90
N ASP A 4 -9.13 -27.16 4.65
CA ASP A 4 -10.13 -28.10 4.10
C ASP A 4 -11.26 -27.23 3.54
N SER A 5 -10.88 -26.35 2.59
CA SER A 5 -11.76 -25.30 2.14
C SER A 5 -12.36 -25.68 0.80
N THR A 6 -13.66 -25.54 0.72
CA THR A 6 -14.46 -25.66 -0.48
C THR A 6 -14.24 -24.48 -1.46
N TYR A 7 -13.36 -23.52 -1.13
CA TYR A 7 -13.06 -22.31 -1.88
C TYR A 7 -11.54 -22.10 -2.04
N ALA A 8 -11.13 -21.38 -3.07
CA ALA A 8 -9.73 -21.09 -3.38
C ALA A 8 -9.24 -19.78 -2.77
N THR A 9 -10.05 -18.73 -2.79
CA THR A 9 -9.70 -17.37 -2.32
C THR A 9 -10.80 -16.77 -1.47
N GLN A 10 -10.51 -15.66 -0.77
CA GLN A 10 -11.52 -14.89 -0.03
C GLN A 10 -12.67 -14.46 -0.97
N MET A 11 -12.37 -14.02 -2.19
CA MET A 11 -13.38 -13.64 -3.16
C MET A 11 -14.23 -14.81 -3.62
N ASP A 12 -13.63 -15.96 -3.87
CA ASP A 12 -14.32 -17.20 -4.22
C ASP A 12 -15.29 -17.62 -3.10
N ALA A 13 -14.82 -17.62 -1.84
CA ALA A 13 -15.67 -17.87 -0.67
C ALA A 13 -16.86 -16.90 -0.60
N ALA A 14 -16.57 -15.60 -0.74
CA ALA A 14 -17.60 -14.56 -0.68
C ALA A 14 -18.66 -14.69 -1.76
N LYS A 15 -18.28 -15.03 -3.00
CA LYS A 15 -19.20 -15.30 -4.12
C LYS A 15 -20.06 -16.54 -3.90
N GLN A 16 -19.52 -17.55 -3.20
CA GLN A 16 -20.27 -18.76 -2.80
C GLN A 16 -21.20 -18.52 -1.59
N GLY A 17 -21.22 -17.31 -1.02
CA GLY A 17 -21.99 -17.01 0.19
C GLY A 17 -21.33 -17.49 1.47
N ILE A 18 -20.06 -17.84 1.44
CA ILE A 18 -19.29 -18.33 2.60
C ILE A 18 -18.67 -17.14 3.31
N LEU A 19 -18.94 -17.02 4.61
CA LEU A 19 -18.30 -16.07 5.50
C LEU A 19 -17.04 -16.72 6.08
N THR A 20 -15.86 -16.14 5.80
CA THR A 20 -14.59 -16.67 6.29
C THR A 20 -14.21 -16.08 7.64
N PRO A 21 -13.33 -16.72 8.43
CA PRO A 21 -12.82 -16.15 9.68
C PRO A 21 -12.12 -14.79 9.48
N GLU A 22 -11.48 -14.59 8.34
CA GLU A 22 -10.85 -13.32 7.96
C GLU A 22 -11.90 -12.21 7.77
N MET A 23 -13.01 -12.50 7.09
CA MET A 23 -14.12 -11.53 6.92
C MET A 23 -14.79 -11.20 8.26
N GLU A 24 -15.00 -12.19 9.13
CA GLU A 24 -15.54 -11.96 10.48
C GLU A 24 -14.63 -11.07 11.32
N THR A 25 -13.30 -11.30 11.25
CA THR A 25 -12.32 -10.48 11.96
C THR A 25 -12.35 -9.04 11.47
N VAL A 26 -12.32 -8.83 10.14
CA VAL A 26 -12.40 -7.49 9.54
C VAL A 26 -13.71 -6.80 9.93
N ALA A 27 -14.84 -7.49 9.84
CA ALA A 27 -16.15 -6.92 10.20
C ALA A 27 -16.19 -6.44 11.65
N LYS A 28 -15.67 -7.26 12.58
CA LYS A 28 -15.61 -6.92 14.00
C LYS A 28 -14.76 -5.67 14.26
N GLU A 29 -13.58 -5.59 13.65
CA GLU A 29 -12.66 -4.47 13.89
C GLU A 29 -13.07 -3.17 13.22
N GLU A 30 -13.77 -3.28 12.10
CA GLU A 30 -14.30 -2.13 11.35
C GLU A 30 -15.72 -1.74 11.80
N HIS A 31 -16.28 -2.41 12.81
CA HIS A 31 -17.63 -2.18 13.32
C HIS A 31 -18.73 -2.29 12.25
N LEU A 32 -18.59 -3.27 11.36
CA LEU A 32 -19.53 -3.55 10.28
C LEU A 32 -20.21 -4.91 10.48
N GLU A 33 -21.36 -5.09 9.83
CA GLU A 33 -21.99 -6.40 9.77
C GLU A 33 -21.17 -7.36 8.88
N PRO A 34 -20.89 -8.59 9.33
CA PRO A 34 -20.07 -9.55 8.61
C PRO A 34 -20.57 -9.82 7.18
N GLU A 35 -21.88 -9.89 6.99
CA GLU A 35 -22.49 -10.11 5.70
C GLU A 35 -22.23 -8.95 4.71
N LEU A 36 -22.18 -7.72 5.21
CA LEU A 36 -21.85 -6.55 4.39
C LEU A 36 -20.39 -6.63 3.90
N VAL A 37 -19.46 -7.07 4.77
CA VAL A 37 -18.05 -7.29 4.38
C VAL A 37 -17.98 -8.37 3.31
N ARG A 38 -18.67 -9.52 3.50
CA ARG A 38 -18.72 -10.60 2.52
C ARG A 38 -19.27 -10.12 1.16
N GLU A 39 -20.36 -9.37 1.15
CA GLU A 39 -20.94 -8.83 -0.09
C GLU A 39 -19.97 -7.91 -0.83
N ARG A 40 -19.23 -7.05 -0.09
CA ARG A 40 -18.25 -6.14 -0.68
C ARG A 40 -17.01 -6.86 -1.19
N VAL A 41 -16.55 -7.92 -0.51
CA VAL A 41 -15.50 -8.81 -1.01
C VAL A 41 -15.96 -9.52 -2.29
N ALA A 42 -17.19 -10.05 -2.33
CA ALA A 42 -17.75 -10.69 -3.51
C ALA A 42 -17.85 -9.73 -4.72
N LYS A 43 -18.14 -8.45 -4.46
CA LYS A 43 -18.18 -7.39 -5.49
C LYS A 43 -16.79 -6.87 -5.88
N GLY A 44 -15.76 -7.15 -5.09
CA GLY A 44 -14.41 -6.65 -5.29
C GLY A 44 -14.15 -5.23 -4.78
N THR A 45 -15.10 -4.60 -4.07
CA THR A 45 -14.93 -3.26 -3.48
C THR A 45 -14.20 -3.28 -2.13
N ILE A 46 -14.00 -4.47 -1.55
CA ILE A 46 -13.07 -4.76 -0.45
C ILE A 46 -12.17 -5.91 -0.87
N CYS A 47 -10.90 -5.84 -0.53
CA CYS A 47 -10.00 -6.98 -0.53
C CYS A 47 -9.44 -7.25 0.87
N ILE A 48 -9.16 -8.52 1.16
CA ILE A 48 -8.55 -9.00 2.40
C ILE A 48 -7.32 -9.81 2.00
N PRO A 49 -6.14 -9.18 1.85
CA PRO A 49 -4.91 -9.90 1.53
C PRO A 49 -4.53 -10.88 2.63
N ALA A 50 -4.61 -12.18 2.35
CA ALA A 50 -4.41 -13.22 3.35
C ALA A 50 -3.91 -14.52 2.71
N ASN A 51 -2.62 -14.59 2.44
CA ASN A 51 -1.99 -15.78 1.88
C ASN A 51 -2.19 -17.01 2.78
N ILE A 52 -2.52 -18.15 2.18
CA ILE A 52 -2.75 -19.41 2.90
C ILE A 52 -1.55 -19.88 3.76
N TYR A 53 -0.35 -19.39 3.48
CA TYR A 53 0.88 -19.74 4.20
C TYR A 53 1.32 -18.70 5.23
N HIS A 54 0.74 -17.51 5.28
CA HIS A 54 1.05 -16.49 6.30
C HIS A 54 0.29 -16.77 7.61
N LYS A 55 0.90 -17.54 8.50
CA LYS A 55 0.23 -18.07 9.72
C LYS A 55 0.12 -17.07 10.86
N SER A 56 1.01 -16.10 10.92
CA SER A 56 1.01 -15.03 11.94
C SER A 56 0.15 -13.83 11.55
N LEU A 57 -0.43 -13.82 10.35
CA LEU A 57 -1.22 -12.72 9.83
C LEU A 57 -2.42 -12.41 10.72
N HIS A 58 -2.57 -11.12 11.05
CA HIS A 58 -3.82 -10.54 11.48
C HIS A 58 -4.52 -9.95 10.25
N PRO A 59 -5.70 -10.46 9.84
CA PRO A 59 -6.31 -10.04 8.58
C PRO A 59 -6.85 -8.60 8.66
N TYR A 60 -6.51 -7.79 7.68
CA TYR A 60 -7.05 -6.45 7.48
C TYR A 60 -7.82 -6.37 6.16
N GLY A 61 -8.92 -5.63 6.17
CA GLY A 61 -9.65 -5.28 4.95
C GLY A 61 -9.20 -3.94 4.40
N ILE A 62 -9.13 -3.81 3.08
CA ILE A 62 -8.85 -2.56 2.36
C ILE A 62 -10.02 -2.30 1.42
N GLY A 63 -10.66 -1.13 1.51
CA GLY A 63 -11.72 -0.77 0.57
C GLY A 63 -12.91 -0.05 1.18
N GLU A 64 -14.02 -0.15 0.50
CA GLU A 64 -15.24 0.62 0.70
C GLU A 64 -15.78 0.57 2.14
N GLY A 65 -15.80 1.73 2.80
CA GLY A 65 -16.41 1.90 4.13
C GLY A 65 -15.57 1.37 5.29
N LEU A 66 -14.33 0.99 5.04
CA LEU A 66 -13.35 0.63 6.06
C LEU A 66 -12.46 1.82 6.40
N ARG A 67 -11.79 1.75 7.57
CA ARG A 67 -10.73 2.71 7.91
C ARG A 67 -9.65 2.72 6.83
N THR A 68 -9.08 3.86 6.57
CA THR A 68 -7.93 4.01 5.68
C THR A 68 -6.71 3.32 6.27
N LYS A 69 -6.09 2.39 5.54
CA LYS A 69 -4.90 1.63 5.95
C LYS A 69 -3.63 2.33 5.49
N ILE A 70 -2.51 2.01 6.15
CA ILE A 70 -1.20 2.49 5.72
C ILE A 70 -0.25 1.32 5.44
N ASN A 71 0.64 1.52 4.47
CA ASN A 71 1.72 0.60 4.13
C ASN A 71 3.08 1.24 4.40
N VAL A 72 3.99 0.45 4.95
CA VAL A 72 5.39 0.83 5.24
C VAL A 72 6.32 0.10 4.27
N ASN A 73 7.09 0.85 3.49
CA ASN A 73 8.10 0.30 2.59
C ASN A 73 9.43 0.14 3.32
N LEU A 74 10.06 -1.02 3.17
CA LEU A 74 11.41 -1.30 3.66
C LEU A 74 12.05 -2.40 2.80
N GLY A 75 13.28 -2.76 3.07
CA GLY A 75 13.92 -3.87 2.39
C GLY A 75 15.43 -3.70 2.20
N ILE A 76 16.07 -4.80 1.83
CA ILE A 76 17.51 -4.90 1.63
C ILE A 76 17.86 -4.47 0.20
N SER A 77 18.87 -3.61 0.08
CA SER A 77 19.39 -3.14 -1.20
C SER A 77 20.92 -3.18 -1.24
N GLY A 78 21.51 -2.89 -2.40
CA GLY A 78 22.95 -2.77 -2.54
C GLY A 78 23.59 -1.74 -1.59
N ASP A 79 22.83 -0.69 -1.25
CA ASP A 79 23.25 0.40 -0.35
C ASP A 79 22.84 0.17 1.11
N CYS A 80 21.94 -0.78 1.38
CA CYS A 80 21.53 -1.15 2.73
C CYS A 80 21.52 -2.67 2.86
N ARG A 81 22.61 -3.22 3.41
CA ARG A 81 22.83 -4.67 3.58
C ARG A 81 22.65 -5.14 5.03
N ASP A 82 22.26 -4.23 5.92
CA ASP A 82 22.10 -4.51 7.35
C ASP A 82 20.69 -5.02 7.65
N TYR A 83 20.56 -6.35 7.71
CA TYR A 83 19.32 -7.02 8.09
C TYR A 83 18.82 -6.60 9.48
N SER A 84 19.74 -6.35 10.42
CA SER A 84 19.35 -5.96 11.79
C SER A 84 18.66 -4.61 11.80
N ALA A 85 19.21 -3.63 11.05
CA ALA A 85 18.61 -2.30 10.93
C ALA A 85 17.22 -2.37 10.27
N GLU A 86 17.06 -3.20 9.23
CA GLU A 86 15.75 -3.37 8.59
C GLU A 86 14.73 -4.06 9.51
N PHE A 87 15.13 -5.05 10.32
CA PHE A 87 14.24 -5.66 11.31
C PHE A 87 13.85 -4.71 12.45
N GLU A 88 14.69 -3.75 12.84
CA GLU A 88 14.26 -2.69 13.77
C GLU A 88 13.16 -1.79 13.18
N LYS A 89 13.23 -1.49 11.87
CA LYS A 89 12.14 -0.78 11.17
C LYS A 89 10.86 -1.61 11.13
N VAL A 90 10.95 -2.93 10.92
CA VAL A 90 9.80 -3.84 11.00
C VAL A 90 9.16 -3.79 12.39
N LYS A 91 9.96 -3.93 13.45
CA LYS A 91 9.48 -3.85 14.83
C LYS A 91 8.80 -2.51 15.11
N LEU A 92 9.34 -1.43 14.59
CA LEU A 92 8.76 -0.10 14.71
C LEU A 92 7.39 -0.02 14.01
N ALA A 93 7.29 -0.52 12.77
CA ALA A 93 6.03 -0.56 12.04
C ALA A 93 4.96 -1.37 12.80
N LEU A 94 5.31 -2.54 13.33
CA LEU A 94 4.42 -3.36 14.14
C LEU A 94 4.05 -2.68 15.47
N LYS A 95 4.98 -1.97 16.13
CA LYS A 95 4.70 -1.18 17.35
C LYS A 95 3.66 -0.09 17.10
N PHE A 96 3.65 0.49 15.91
CA PHE A 96 2.65 1.47 15.48
C PHE A 96 1.38 0.84 14.90
N ASN A 97 1.23 -0.48 14.94
CA ASN A 97 0.10 -1.21 14.36
C ASN A 97 -0.13 -0.79 12.89
N CYS A 98 0.94 -0.81 12.08
CA CYS A 98 0.81 -0.61 10.64
C CYS A 98 0.17 -1.85 10.04
N GLU A 99 -0.79 -1.66 9.14
CA GLU A 99 -1.60 -2.73 8.58
C GLU A 99 -0.84 -3.54 7.51
N ALA A 100 0.14 -2.91 6.84
CA ALA A 100 0.94 -3.58 5.83
C ALA A 100 2.42 -3.16 5.87
N ILE A 101 3.27 -4.08 5.46
CA ILE A 101 4.71 -3.88 5.23
C ILE A 101 5.04 -4.41 3.84
N MET A 102 5.66 -3.57 3.01
CA MET A 102 6.08 -3.97 1.67
C MET A 102 7.60 -4.20 1.65
N ASP A 103 7.99 -5.43 1.36
CA ASP A 103 9.38 -5.82 1.15
C ASP A 103 9.81 -5.46 -0.28
N LEU A 104 10.59 -4.39 -0.39
CA LEU A 104 11.18 -3.91 -1.63
C LEU A 104 12.61 -4.41 -1.85
N SER A 105 12.99 -5.49 -1.19
CA SER A 105 14.33 -6.08 -1.29
C SER A 105 14.67 -6.43 -2.73
N ASN A 106 15.91 -6.06 -3.13
CA ASN A 106 16.40 -6.23 -4.49
C ASN A 106 17.88 -6.63 -4.56
N TYR A 107 18.48 -7.06 -3.44
CA TYR A 107 19.89 -7.41 -3.35
C TYR A 107 20.11 -8.70 -2.55
N GLY A 108 20.94 -9.57 -3.09
CA GLY A 108 21.33 -10.82 -2.44
C GLY A 108 20.21 -11.86 -2.39
N LYS A 109 20.20 -12.65 -1.31
CA LYS A 109 19.18 -13.68 -1.07
C LYS A 109 17.95 -13.07 -0.37
N THR A 110 17.12 -12.36 -1.10
CA THR A 110 15.91 -11.67 -0.61
C THR A 110 14.96 -12.60 0.13
N ASN A 111 14.87 -13.87 -0.30
CA ASN A 111 14.01 -14.89 0.30
C ASN A 111 14.31 -15.12 1.80
N THR A 112 15.57 -14.95 2.25
CA THR A 112 15.92 -15.12 3.67
C THR A 112 15.30 -14.01 4.52
N PHE A 113 15.39 -12.77 4.08
CA PHE A 113 14.77 -11.63 4.75
C PHE A 113 13.24 -11.77 4.75
N ARG A 114 12.65 -12.04 3.58
CA ARG A 114 11.19 -12.15 3.39
C ARG A 114 10.56 -13.25 4.26
N LYS A 115 11.17 -14.43 4.35
CA LYS A 115 10.67 -15.50 5.22
C LYS A 115 10.65 -15.10 6.69
N GLN A 116 11.74 -14.49 7.18
CA GLN A 116 11.78 -14.01 8.55
C GLN A 116 10.75 -12.89 8.80
N LEU A 117 10.59 -11.99 7.83
CA LEU A 117 9.58 -10.93 7.87
C LEU A 117 8.17 -11.52 8.01
N ILE A 118 7.81 -12.51 7.18
CA ILE A 118 6.50 -13.17 7.20
C ILE A 118 6.29 -13.92 8.52
N GLU A 119 7.30 -14.62 9.03
CA GLU A 119 7.20 -15.37 10.28
C GLU A 119 6.95 -14.46 11.51
N MET A 120 7.55 -13.27 11.52
CA MET A 120 7.46 -12.35 12.67
C MET A 120 6.33 -11.33 12.57
N SER A 121 5.79 -11.09 11.39
CA SER A 121 4.82 -10.03 11.14
C SER A 121 3.39 -10.50 11.35
N SER A 122 2.59 -9.68 12.02
CA SER A 122 1.13 -9.79 12.00
C SER A 122 0.49 -8.87 10.96
N ALA A 123 1.26 -7.96 10.35
CA ALA A 123 0.80 -7.11 9.25
C ALA A 123 0.83 -7.86 7.92
N MET A 124 0.00 -7.43 6.97
CA MET A 124 0.04 -7.93 5.59
C MET A 124 1.40 -7.68 4.95
N ILE A 125 1.95 -8.67 4.27
CA ILE A 125 3.25 -8.54 3.58
C ILE A 125 3.02 -8.42 2.07
N GLY A 126 3.53 -7.32 1.50
CA GLY A 126 3.55 -7.07 0.08
C GLY A 126 4.95 -7.20 -0.53
N THR A 127 5.02 -7.48 -1.83
CA THR A 127 6.28 -7.48 -2.59
C THR A 127 6.08 -6.98 -4.01
N VAL A 128 7.20 -6.64 -4.67
CA VAL A 128 7.26 -6.33 -6.10
C VAL A 128 8.15 -7.37 -6.78
N PRO A 129 7.60 -8.47 -7.32
CA PRO A 129 8.41 -9.57 -7.90
C PRO A 129 9.38 -9.11 -8.98
N MET A 130 9.04 -8.08 -9.75
CA MET A 130 9.92 -7.50 -10.76
C MET A 130 11.25 -6.98 -10.19
N TYR A 131 11.27 -6.47 -8.96
CA TYR A 131 12.49 -5.97 -8.32
C TYR A 131 13.46 -7.11 -8.01
N ASP A 132 12.92 -8.26 -7.64
CA ASP A 132 13.70 -9.45 -7.29
C ASP A 132 14.14 -10.25 -8.52
N ALA A 133 13.40 -10.19 -9.62
CA ALA A 133 13.64 -11.00 -10.80
C ALA A 133 15.07 -10.87 -11.36
N ILE A 134 15.63 -9.66 -11.38
CA ILE A 134 16.97 -9.39 -11.89
C ILE A 134 18.03 -9.97 -10.94
N GLY A 135 17.90 -9.68 -9.64
CA GLY A 135 18.85 -10.13 -8.62
C GLY A 135 18.77 -11.64 -8.34
N TYR A 136 17.55 -12.19 -8.28
CA TYR A 136 17.28 -13.59 -7.98
C TYR A 136 17.74 -14.53 -9.10
N LEU A 137 17.55 -14.11 -10.36
CA LEU A 137 17.86 -14.93 -11.52
C LEU A 137 19.33 -14.80 -11.98
N GLU A 138 20.07 -13.80 -11.48
CA GLU A 138 21.44 -13.49 -11.89
C GLU A 138 21.58 -13.38 -13.42
N LYS A 139 20.54 -12.79 -14.08
CA LYS A 139 20.45 -12.60 -15.54
C LYS A 139 20.46 -11.11 -15.88
N GLU A 140 21.03 -10.80 -17.04
CA GLU A 140 20.83 -9.48 -17.65
C GLU A 140 19.35 -9.28 -18.01
N LEU A 141 18.86 -8.05 -17.93
CA LEU A 141 17.44 -7.74 -18.15
C LEU A 141 16.92 -8.27 -19.50
N ALA A 142 17.70 -8.12 -20.56
CA ALA A 142 17.33 -8.58 -21.91
C ALA A 142 17.23 -10.10 -22.05
N ASP A 143 17.89 -10.88 -21.16
CA ASP A 143 17.93 -12.33 -21.19
C ASP A 143 16.84 -12.97 -20.32
N ILE A 144 16.09 -12.19 -19.56
CA ILE A 144 14.96 -12.65 -18.75
C ILE A 144 13.79 -12.94 -19.68
N LYS A 145 13.24 -14.14 -19.58
CA LYS A 145 12.06 -14.56 -20.34
C LYS A 145 10.78 -14.34 -19.51
N ALA A 146 9.63 -14.29 -20.17
CA ALA A 146 8.34 -14.19 -19.51
C ALA A 146 8.13 -15.24 -18.41
N GLU A 147 8.50 -16.49 -18.68
CA GLU A 147 8.41 -17.60 -17.73
C GLU A 147 9.28 -17.39 -16.47
N ASP A 148 10.38 -16.65 -16.58
CA ASP A 148 11.26 -16.37 -15.45
C ASP A 148 10.59 -15.38 -14.49
N PHE A 149 9.87 -14.37 -15.00
CA PHE A 149 9.07 -13.46 -14.17
C PHE A 149 7.95 -14.21 -13.42
N LEU A 150 7.25 -15.13 -14.08
CA LEU A 150 6.20 -15.95 -13.45
C LEU A 150 6.77 -16.87 -12.36
N LYS A 151 7.98 -17.42 -12.53
CA LYS A 151 8.65 -18.23 -11.50
C LYS A 151 8.94 -17.43 -10.24
N VAL A 152 9.41 -16.18 -10.38
CA VAL A 152 9.68 -15.31 -9.23
C VAL A 152 8.37 -14.93 -8.52
N LEU A 153 7.33 -14.61 -9.27
CA LEU A 153 5.99 -14.33 -8.74
C LEU A 153 5.46 -15.53 -7.92
N GLU A 154 5.55 -16.75 -8.47
CA GLU A 154 5.12 -17.95 -7.73
C GLU A 154 6.01 -18.25 -6.52
N ALA A 155 7.31 -17.95 -6.57
CA ALA A 155 8.21 -18.13 -5.43
C ALA A 155 7.77 -17.24 -4.25
N HIS A 156 7.46 -15.96 -4.50
CA HIS A 156 6.95 -15.04 -3.48
C HIS A 156 5.61 -15.51 -2.90
N ALA A 157 4.69 -15.97 -3.76
CA ALA A 157 3.41 -16.50 -3.33
C ALA A 157 3.56 -17.73 -2.40
N LYS A 158 4.47 -18.65 -2.74
CA LYS A 158 4.81 -19.84 -1.92
C LYS A 158 5.45 -19.49 -0.58
N GLU A 159 6.14 -18.37 -0.48
CA GLU A 159 6.78 -17.93 0.75
C GLU A 159 5.77 -17.32 1.75
N GLY A 160 4.55 -17.01 1.31
CA GLY A 160 3.49 -16.50 2.16
C GLY A 160 3.20 -15.01 2.02
N VAL A 161 3.63 -14.38 0.92
CA VAL A 161 3.33 -12.97 0.61
C VAL A 161 1.84 -12.79 0.37
N ASP A 162 1.21 -11.80 1.03
CA ASP A 162 -0.24 -11.59 1.02
C ASP A 162 -0.73 -10.82 -0.21
N PHE A 163 0.09 -9.90 -0.72
CA PHE A 163 -0.19 -9.18 -1.95
C PHE A 163 1.06 -8.91 -2.78
N GLN A 164 0.91 -8.84 -4.08
CA GLN A 164 2.03 -8.60 -4.98
C GLN A 164 1.71 -7.46 -5.93
N THR A 165 2.63 -6.49 -6.03
CA THR A 165 2.54 -5.40 -6.99
C THR A 165 3.02 -5.86 -8.36
N ILE A 166 2.11 -5.86 -9.31
CA ILE A 166 2.31 -6.31 -10.68
C ILE A 166 1.98 -5.17 -11.65
N HIS A 167 2.98 -4.64 -12.32
CA HIS A 167 2.84 -3.55 -13.28
C HIS A 167 2.33 -4.07 -14.64
N ALA A 168 1.15 -4.67 -14.65
CA ALA A 168 0.56 -5.24 -15.88
C ALA A 168 -0.07 -4.18 -16.79
N GLY A 169 -0.37 -2.96 -16.30
CA GLY A 169 -1.02 -1.91 -17.07
C GLY A 169 -0.14 -1.22 -18.11
N ILE A 170 1.20 -1.26 -17.93
CA ILE A 170 2.15 -0.73 -18.92
C ILE A 170 2.29 -1.68 -20.11
N ASN A 171 1.39 -1.57 -21.08
CA ASN A 171 1.45 -2.29 -22.34
C ASN A 171 1.93 -1.36 -23.48
N ARG A 172 2.10 -1.88 -24.68
CA ARG A 172 2.57 -1.07 -25.82
C ARG A 172 1.66 0.13 -26.12
N ARG A 173 0.35 0.02 -25.86
CA ARG A 173 -0.60 1.12 -26.05
C ARG A 173 -0.35 2.26 -25.04
N ALA A 174 -0.11 1.91 -23.78
CA ALA A 174 0.22 2.88 -22.74
C ALA A 174 1.58 3.54 -23.00
N VAL A 175 2.58 2.76 -23.48
CA VAL A 175 3.89 3.26 -23.91
C VAL A 175 3.75 4.26 -25.07
N GLU A 176 2.92 3.98 -26.08
CA GLU A 176 2.68 4.90 -27.17
C GLU A 176 1.95 6.19 -26.73
N ALA A 177 1.05 6.08 -25.76
CA ALA A 177 0.43 7.26 -25.16
C ALA A 177 1.47 8.11 -24.40
N LEU A 178 2.34 7.47 -23.62
CA LEU A 178 3.45 8.13 -22.91
C LEU A 178 4.41 8.85 -23.87
N LYS A 179 4.83 8.20 -24.96
CA LYS A 179 5.74 8.79 -25.95
C LYS A 179 5.20 10.08 -26.59
N ARG A 180 3.90 10.31 -26.53
CA ARG A 180 3.25 11.53 -27.01
C ARG A 180 3.22 12.65 -25.97
N THR A 181 3.49 12.33 -24.71
CA THR A 181 3.61 13.30 -23.64
C THR A 181 5.03 13.88 -23.59
N LYS A 182 5.18 15.02 -22.93
CA LYS A 182 6.49 15.62 -22.69
C LYS A 182 6.75 15.67 -21.18
N ARG A 183 6.85 14.48 -20.58
CA ARG A 183 7.11 14.39 -19.13
C ARG A 183 8.46 15.00 -18.76
N THR A 184 8.47 15.66 -17.61
CA THR A 184 9.68 16.20 -16.98
C THR A 184 10.50 15.09 -16.33
N THR A 185 9.84 14.17 -15.59
CA THR A 185 10.51 13.12 -14.83
C THR A 185 10.46 11.72 -15.49
N ASN A 186 9.80 11.63 -16.66
CA ASN A 186 9.67 10.38 -17.41
C ASN A 186 8.96 9.25 -16.60
N ILE A 187 9.51 8.03 -16.54
CA ILE A 187 8.98 6.90 -15.77
C ILE A 187 9.76 6.78 -14.45
N VAL A 188 9.13 7.14 -13.34
CA VAL A 188 9.75 7.13 -12.01
C VAL A 188 9.51 5.83 -11.25
N SER A 189 8.49 5.06 -11.63
CA SER A 189 8.28 3.72 -11.07
C SER A 189 9.44 2.81 -11.46
N ARG A 190 10.13 2.23 -10.46
CA ARG A 190 11.24 1.30 -10.73
C ARG A 190 10.76 0.07 -11.51
N GLY A 191 9.62 -0.54 -11.12
CA GLY A 191 9.05 -1.68 -11.85
C GLY A 191 8.62 -1.29 -13.26
N GLY A 192 7.97 -0.12 -13.39
CA GLY A 192 7.56 0.43 -14.68
C GLY A 192 8.74 0.70 -15.62
N SER A 193 9.82 1.32 -15.12
CA SER A 193 11.00 1.62 -15.92
C SER A 193 11.75 0.36 -16.37
N LEU A 194 11.85 -0.65 -15.51
CA LEU A 194 12.47 -1.94 -15.84
C LEU A 194 11.66 -2.68 -16.90
N LEU A 195 10.33 -2.74 -16.77
CA LEU A 195 9.46 -3.35 -17.78
C LEU A 195 9.49 -2.59 -19.11
N PHE A 196 9.45 -1.27 -19.06
CA PHE A 196 9.59 -0.44 -20.25
C PHE A 196 10.92 -0.73 -20.97
N ALA A 197 12.04 -0.76 -20.24
CA ALA A 197 13.34 -1.09 -20.78
C ALA A 197 13.37 -2.50 -21.41
N TRP A 198 12.81 -3.48 -20.71
CA TRP A 198 12.71 -4.85 -21.20
C TRP A 198 11.91 -4.93 -22.52
N MET A 199 10.75 -4.25 -22.58
CA MET A 199 9.91 -4.19 -23.78
C MET A 199 10.64 -3.53 -24.97
N GLU A 200 11.39 -2.44 -24.72
CA GLU A 200 12.15 -1.76 -25.78
C GLU A 200 13.35 -2.60 -26.24
N MET A 201 14.06 -3.27 -25.33
CA MET A 201 15.23 -4.09 -25.65
C MET A 201 14.87 -5.38 -26.41
N THR A 202 13.78 -6.04 -26.00
CA THR A 202 13.37 -7.33 -26.55
C THR A 202 12.41 -7.20 -27.73
N GLY A 203 11.72 -6.09 -27.87
CA GLY A 203 10.65 -5.92 -28.84
C GLY A 203 9.35 -6.65 -28.46
N ASN A 204 9.27 -7.29 -27.28
CA ASN A 204 8.10 -8.05 -26.81
C ASN A 204 7.09 -7.14 -26.07
N GLU A 205 5.89 -7.66 -25.86
CA GLU A 205 4.89 -7.05 -24.98
C GLU A 205 5.26 -7.28 -23.51
N ASN A 206 4.72 -6.46 -22.61
CA ASN A 206 4.86 -6.67 -21.17
C ASN A 206 4.44 -8.09 -20.77
N PRO A 207 5.33 -8.90 -20.18
CA PRO A 207 5.03 -10.30 -19.89
C PRO A 207 3.89 -10.48 -18.88
N PHE A 208 3.72 -9.57 -17.93
CA PHE A 208 2.60 -9.62 -16.97
C PHE A 208 1.26 -9.23 -17.60
N TYR A 209 1.26 -8.48 -18.69
CA TYR A 209 0.08 -8.17 -19.48
C TYR A 209 -0.24 -9.32 -20.44
N GLU A 210 0.74 -9.82 -21.17
CA GLU A 210 0.57 -10.88 -22.16
C GLU A 210 0.14 -12.20 -21.52
N TYR A 211 0.78 -12.59 -20.41
CA TYR A 211 0.50 -13.82 -19.65
C TYR A 211 -0.34 -13.54 -18.38
N TYR A 212 -1.26 -12.59 -18.45
CA TYR A 212 -2.01 -12.17 -17.27
C TYR A 212 -2.84 -13.29 -16.65
N ASP A 213 -3.40 -14.19 -17.47
CA ASP A 213 -4.17 -15.34 -16.97
C ASP A 213 -3.29 -16.32 -16.17
N ASP A 214 -2.04 -16.53 -16.59
CA ASP A 214 -1.08 -17.36 -15.84
C ASP A 214 -0.70 -16.68 -14.51
N VAL A 215 -0.56 -15.34 -14.49
CA VAL A 215 -0.38 -14.57 -13.26
C VAL A 215 -1.55 -14.81 -12.31
N LEU A 216 -2.78 -14.71 -12.79
CA LEU A 216 -3.98 -14.89 -11.98
C LEU A 216 -4.12 -16.32 -11.45
N ASP A 217 -3.79 -17.33 -12.25
CA ASP A 217 -3.83 -18.74 -11.83
C ASP A 217 -2.83 -19.01 -10.69
N ILE A 218 -1.65 -18.39 -10.74
CA ILE A 218 -0.68 -18.46 -9.64
C ILE A 218 -1.25 -17.78 -8.39
N LEU A 219 -1.72 -16.54 -8.51
CA LEU A 219 -2.21 -15.76 -7.35
C LEU A 219 -3.43 -16.44 -6.70
N ARG A 220 -4.36 -16.95 -7.50
CA ARG A 220 -5.53 -17.69 -7.04
C ARG A 220 -5.17 -18.91 -6.21
N LYS A 221 -4.14 -19.63 -6.59
CA LYS A 221 -3.69 -20.86 -5.91
C LYS A 221 -3.24 -20.63 -4.47
N TYR A 222 -2.71 -19.44 -4.17
CA TYR A 222 -2.15 -19.08 -2.87
C TYR A 222 -2.98 -18.06 -2.09
N ASP A 223 -4.13 -17.65 -2.64
CA ASP A 223 -4.97 -16.55 -2.12
C ASP A 223 -4.17 -15.25 -1.95
N VAL A 224 -3.42 -14.89 -2.98
CA VAL A 224 -2.63 -13.64 -3.03
C VAL A 224 -3.45 -12.56 -3.72
N THR A 225 -3.58 -11.40 -3.09
CA THR A 225 -4.21 -10.23 -3.70
C THR A 225 -3.25 -9.60 -4.72
N ILE A 226 -3.74 -9.29 -5.92
CA ILE A 226 -2.97 -8.50 -6.88
C ILE A 226 -3.08 -7.01 -6.55
N SER A 227 -1.93 -6.34 -6.40
CA SER A 227 -1.81 -4.89 -6.44
C SER A 227 -1.43 -4.50 -7.86
N LEU A 228 -2.39 -3.96 -8.63
CA LEU A 228 -2.14 -3.55 -10.00
C LEU A 228 -1.32 -2.25 -10.00
N GLY A 229 -0.02 -2.40 -10.27
CA GLY A 229 0.96 -1.33 -10.16
C GLY A 229 0.79 -0.23 -11.21
N ASP A 230 1.01 1.00 -10.81
CA ASP A 230 0.97 2.21 -11.63
C ASP A 230 2.35 2.56 -12.20
N ALA A 231 2.78 1.84 -13.23
CA ALA A 231 4.07 2.03 -13.88
C ALA A 231 4.27 3.48 -14.36
N LEU A 232 3.20 4.12 -14.80
CA LEU A 232 3.19 5.47 -15.38
C LEU A 232 2.69 6.54 -14.41
N ARG A 233 2.76 6.30 -13.09
CA ARG A 233 2.47 7.35 -12.11
C ARG A 233 3.36 8.58 -12.30
N PRO A 234 2.85 9.83 -12.07
CA PRO A 234 3.65 11.03 -12.17
C PRO A 234 4.73 11.09 -11.08
N GLY A 235 5.93 11.51 -11.44
CA GLY A 235 7.06 11.73 -10.54
C GLY A 235 7.29 13.20 -10.18
N CYS A 236 6.47 14.10 -10.71
CA CYS A 236 6.38 15.50 -10.34
C CYS A 236 5.00 16.05 -10.68
N ASN A 237 4.62 17.17 -10.09
CA ASN A 237 3.30 17.76 -10.31
C ASN A 237 3.03 18.12 -11.79
N ALA A 238 4.08 18.50 -12.53
CA ALA A 238 3.95 18.85 -13.96
C ALA A 238 3.56 17.65 -14.86
N ASP A 239 3.78 16.42 -14.40
CA ASP A 239 3.51 15.20 -15.16
C ASP A 239 2.18 14.55 -14.78
N SER A 240 1.45 15.11 -13.79
CA SER A 240 0.21 14.53 -13.29
C SER A 240 -0.92 14.56 -14.32
N THR A 241 -1.77 13.55 -14.30
CA THR A 241 -2.99 13.42 -15.11
C THR A 241 -2.71 13.48 -16.64
N ASP A 242 -1.51 13.05 -17.06
CA ASP A 242 -1.18 13.01 -18.49
C ASP A 242 -1.79 11.80 -19.21
N ALA A 243 -1.67 11.77 -20.53
CA ALA A 243 -2.24 10.71 -21.37
C ALA A 243 -1.63 9.33 -21.06
N GLY A 244 -0.37 9.27 -20.61
CA GLY A 244 0.27 8.02 -20.21
C GLY A 244 -0.37 7.44 -18.96
N GLN A 245 -0.51 8.23 -17.89
CA GLN A 245 -1.16 7.85 -16.65
C GLN A 245 -2.61 7.41 -16.89
N ILE A 246 -3.39 8.17 -17.65
CA ILE A 246 -4.79 7.86 -17.92
C ILE A 246 -4.94 6.63 -18.81
N SER A 247 -4.07 6.44 -19.81
CA SER A 247 -4.09 5.23 -20.65
C SER A 247 -3.82 3.97 -19.84
N GLU A 248 -2.85 4.02 -18.92
CA GLU A 248 -2.58 2.91 -18.00
C GLU A 248 -3.77 2.66 -17.07
N LEU A 249 -4.36 3.70 -16.48
CA LEU A 249 -5.51 3.56 -15.59
C LEU A 249 -6.70 2.86 -16.26
N ILE A 250 -6.96 3.16 -17.54
CA ILE A 250 -8.00 2.47 -18.31
C ILE A 250 -7.69 0.98 -18.42
N GLU A 251 -6.43 0.63 -18.66
CA GLU A 251 -6.02 -0.77 -18.76
C GLU A 251 -6.09 -1.48 -17.40
N LEU A 252 -5.72 -0.81 -16.32
CA LEU A 252 -5.87 -1.34 -14.96
C LEU A 252 -7.34 -1.66 -14.64
N GLY A 253 -8.29 -0.85 -15.13
CA GLY A 253 -9.71 -1.15 -15.02
C GLY A 253 -10.14 -2.43 -15.75
N ASN A 254 -9.63 -2.66 -16.97
CA ASN A 254 -9.86 -3.90 -17.73
C ASN A 254 -9.27 -5.12 -17.02
N LEU A 255 -8.04 -5.01 -16.52
CA LEU A 255 -7.35 -6.07 -15.80
C LEU A 255 -8.03 -6.40 -14.46
N THR A 256 -8.61 -5.39 -13.79
CA THR A 256 -9.40 -5.59 -12.57
C THR A 256 -10.58 -6.53 -12.80
N GLN A 257 -11.37 -6.33 -13.86
CA GLN A 257 -12.51 -7.20 -14.18
C GLN A 257 -12.05 -8.64 -14.47
N ARG A 258 -10.97 -8.80 -15.28
CA ARG A 258 -10.41 -10.13 -15.57
C ARG A 258 -9.94 -10.86 -14.32
N ALA A 259 -9.34 -10.15 -13.36
CA ALA A 259 -8.93 -10.74 -12.10
C ALA A 259 -10.14 -11.22 -11.27
N TRP A 260 -11.19 -10.40 -11.19
CA TRP A 260 -12.41 -10.77 -10.48
C TRP A 260 -13.13 -11.94 -11.11
N GLU A 261 -13.11 -12.09 -12.45
CA GLU A 261 -13.66 -13.26 -13.17
C GLU A 261 -12.91 -14.55 -12.80
N ARG A 262 -11.65 -14.45 -12.37
CA ARG A 262 -10.80 -15.56 -11.88
C ARG A 262 -10.77 -15.68 -10.36
N ASP A 263 -11.66 -14.97 -9.64
CA ASP A 263 -11.74 -14.94 -8.17
C ASP A 263 -10.47 -14.44 -7.48
N VAL A 264 -9.68 -13.61 -8.14
CA VAL A 264 -8.49 -12.97 -7.56
C VAL A 264 -8.87 -11.58 -7.06
N GLN A 265 -8.60 -11.31 -5.79
CA GLN A 265 -8.80 -10.00 -5.18
C GLN A 265 -7.84 -8.97 -5.78
N VAL A 266 -8.30 -7.74 -5.93
CA VAL A 266 -7.56 -6.64 -6.57
C VAL A 266 -7.53 -5.43 -5.65
N MET A 267 -6.40 -4.75 -5.60
CA MET A 267 -6.28 -3.32 -5.33
C MET A 267 -5.50 -2.67 -6.47
N VAL A 268 -5.75 -1.39 -6.74
CA VAL A 268 -5.14 -0.66 -7.84
C VAL A 268 -4.21 0.40 -7.26
N GLU A 269 -2.99 0.52 -7.78
CA GLU A 269 -2.07 1.57 -7.38
C GLU A 269 -2.34 2.88 -8.14
N GLY A 270 -1.94 3.99 -7.56
CA GLY A 270 -2.24 5.31 -8.09
C GLY A 270 -1.20 6.38 -7.74
N PRO A 271 -1.48 7.64 -8.13
CA PRO A 271 -0.49 8.68 -8.33
C PRO A 271 0.37 9.00 -7.10
N GLY A 272 1.64 9.38 -7.38
CA GLY A 272 2.63 9.77 -6.38
C GLY A 272 2.77 11.28 -6.21
N HIS A 273 2.78 12.07 -7.30
CA HIS A 273 2.87 13.52 -7.27
C HIS A 273 1.66 14.13 -7.97
N MET A 274 0.95 15.03 -7.27
CA MET A 274 -0.26 15.62 -7.83
C MET A 274 -0.68 16.85 -7.03
N THR A 275 -1.06 17.92 -7.69
CA THR A 275 -1.58 19.12 -7.03
C THR A 275 -2.91 18.85 -6.34
N MET A 276 -3.20 19.60 -5.29
CA MET A 276 -4.40 19.39 -4.44
C MET A 276 -5.71 19.42 -5.21
N ASP A 277 -5.82 20.25 -6.23
CA ASP A 277 -7.01 20.41 -7.05
C ASP A 277 -7.29 19.23 -7.99
N GLU A 278 -6.26 18.45 -8.35
CA GLU A 278 -6.40 17.27 -9.21
C GLU A 278 -6.71 15.97 -8.44
N ILE A 279 -6.31 15.88 -7.16
CA ILE A 279 -6.39 14.65 -6.37
C ILE A 279 -7.83 14.09 -6.34
N ALA A 280 -8.80 14.88 -5.94
CA ALA A 280 -10.17 14.42 -5.80
C ALA A 280 -10.78 13.93 -7.14
N ALA A 281 -10.42 14.56 -8.25
CA ALA A 281 -10.85 14.15 -9.58
C ALA A 281 -10.24 12.81 -9.97
N ASN A 282 -8.93 12.60 -9.71
CA ASN A 282 -8.24 11.34 -9.98
C ASN A 282 -8.78 10.18 -9.14
N MET A 283 -9.09 10.41 -7.85
CA MET A 283 -9.70 9.37 -6.99
C MET A 283 -11.06 8.92 -7.54
N LYS A 284 -11.92 9.87 -7.92
CA LYS A 284 -13.24 9.57 -8.52
C LYS A 284 -13.11 8.88 -9.88
N LEU A 285 -12.13 9.27 -10.68
CA LEU A 285 -11.87 8.67 -11.97
C LEU A 285 -11.45 7.21 -11.84
N GLN A 286 -10.51 6.91 -10.92
CA GLN A 286 -10.09 5.54 -10.63
C GLN A 286 -11.28 4.68 -10.17
N LYS A 287 -12.04 5.14 -9.17
CA LYS A 287 -13.22 4.39 -8.68
C LYS A 287 -14.20 4.08 -9.81
N ARG A 288 -14.36 4.98 -10.75
CA ARG A 288 -15.27 4.77 -11.90
C ARG A 288 -14.70 3.80 -12.92
N ILE A 289 -13.43 3.97 -13.30
CA ILE A 289 -12.76 3.14 -14.33
C ILE A 289 -12.47 1.73 -13.79
N CYS A 290 -12.02 1.63 -12.52
CA CYS A 290 -11.68 0.37 -11.89
C CYS A 290 -12.82 -0.22 -11.05
N HIS A 291 -14.09 0.12 -11.37
CA HIS A 291 -15.31 -0.52 -10.87
C HIS A 291 -15.47 -0.51 -9.35
N GLY A 292 -14.87 0.46 -8.65
CA GLY A 292 -14.89 0.56 -7.19
C GLY A 292 -13.81 -0.24 -6.47
N ALA A 293 -12.88 -0.85 -7.18
CA ALA A 293 -11.74 -1.55 -6.57
C ALA A 293 -11.00 -0.68 -5.55
N PRO A 294 -10.46 -1.25 -4.48
CA PRO A 294 -9.62 -0.54 -3.52
C PRO A 294 -8.49 0.23 -4.19
N PHE A 295 -8.23 1.46 -3.73
CA PHE A 295 -7.23 2.34 -4.33
C PHE A 295 -6.09 2.60 -3.36
N TYR A 296 -4.89 2.19 -3.76
CA TYR A 296 -3.62 2.32 -3.04
C TYR A 296 -2.79 3.43 -3.69
N VAL A 297 -2.50 4.51 -2.95
CA VAL A 297 -1.81 5.69 -3.49
C VAL A 297 -0.50 5.99 -2.77
N LEU A 298 0.47 6.53 -3.50
CA LEU A 298 1.74 6.99 -2.97
C LEU A 298 1.65 8.49 -2.62
N GLY A 299 1.22 8.80 -1.43
CA GLY A 299 0.93 10.17 -1.02
C GLY A 299 -0.53 10.55 -1.30
N PRO A 300 -0.84 11.39 -2.32
CA PRO A 300 0.09 12.09 -3.25
C PRO A 300 0.86 13.25 -2.61
N LEU A 301 2.07 13.52 -3.13
CA LEU A 301 2.86 14.67 -2.74
C LEU A 301 2.34 15.91 -3.47
N VAL A 302 1.85 16.89 -2.71
CA VAL A 302 1.13 18.05 -3.25
C VAL A 302 2.03 19.16 -3.79
N THR A 303 3.34 19.09 -3.54
CA THR A 303 4.33 20.04 -4.06
C THR A 303 5.71 19.37 -4.14
N ASP A 304 6.52 19.80 -5.11
CA ASP A 304 7.84 19.24 -5.39
C ASP A 304 8.99 20.02 -4.70
N ILE A 305 8.69 21.11 -4.00
CA ILE A 305 9.73 22.03 -3.47
C ILE A 305 10.10 21.77 -1.99
N ALA A 306 9.72 20.65 -1.43
CA ALA A 306 9.87 20.39 -0.01
C ALA A 306 10.73 19.13 0.31
N PRO A 307 11.90 18.91 -0.33
CA PRO A 307 12.75 17.77 0.01
C PRO A 307 13.16 17.82 1.49
N GLY A 308 13.09 16.66 2.15
CA GLY A 308 13.26 16.54 3.61
C GLY A 308 11.96 16.70 4.41
N TYR A 309 10.86 17.11 3.74
CA TYR A 309 9.52 17.26 4.30
C TYR A 309 8.46 16.51 3.49
N ASP A 310 8.86 15.56 2.67
CA ASP A 310 7.97 14.81 1.78
C ASP A 310 6.87 14.06 2.55
N HIS A 311 7.12 13.62 3.77
CA HIS A 311 6.12 13.05 4.67
C HIS A 311 4.97 14.03 5.00
N ILE A 312 5.25 15.34 5.06
CA ILE A 312 4.24 16.38 5.29
C ILE A 312 3.43 16.60 4.00
N THR A 313 4.09 16.76 2.86
CA THR A 313 3.41 16.96 1.57
C THR A 313 2.54 15.76 1.19
N SER A 314 3.03 14.55 1.48
CA SER A 314 2.31 13.30 1.35
C SER A 314 1.11 13.19 2.31
N ALA A 315 1.25 13.64 3.56
CA ALA A 315 0.14 13.61 4.51
C ALA A 315 -1.00 14.55 4.09
N ILE A 316 -0.68 15.73 3.54
CA ILE A 316 -1.68 16.66 3.01
C ILE A 316 -2.44 16.00 1.85
N GLY A 317 -1.73 15.51 0.86
CA GLY A 317 -2.34 14.88 -0.31
C GLY A 317 -3.03 13.55 0.03
N GLY A 318 -2.45 12.77 0.93
CA GLY A 318 -3.03 11.50 1.40
C GLY A 318 -4.36 11.70 2.12
N ALA A 319 -4.47 12.74 2.95
CA ALA A 319 -5.75 13.07 3.61
C ALA A 319 -6.83 13.46 2.58
N ILE A 320 -6.47 14.26 1.55
CA ILE A 320 -7.40 14.63 0.47
C ILE A 320 -7.77 13.40 -0.36
N ALA A 321 -6.79 12.55 -0.70
CA ALA A 321 -7.01 11.34 -1.48
C ALA A 321 -7.94 10.37 -0.75
N ALA A 322 -7.66 10.05 0.51
CA ALA A 322 -8.48 9.13 1.30
C ALA A 322 -9.89 9.69 1.56
N ALA A 323 -10.02 10.98 1.84
CA ALA A 323 -11.34 11.63 1.93
C ALA A 323 -12.11 11.63 0.59
N SER A 324 -11.43 11.40 -0.53
CA SER A 324 -12.01 11.41 -1.88
C SER A 324 -12.14 10.03 -2.51
N GLY A 325 -11.71 8.95 -1.83
CA GLY A 325 -11.90 7.57 -2.28
C GLY A 325 -10.67 6.67 -2.32
N ALA A 326 -9.49 7.13 -1.92
CA ALA A 326 -8.38 6.21 -1.67
C ALA A 326 -8.62 5.42 -0.37
N ASP A 327 -8.20 4.16 -0.34
CA ASP A 327 -8.46 3.24 0.77
C ASP A 327 -7.18 2.84 1.50
N PHE A 328 -6.03 3.06 0.85
CA PHE A 328 -4.74 2.59 1.31
C PHE A 328 -3.66 3.61 0.95
N LEU A 329 -2.90 4.05 1.95
CA LEU A 329 -1.85 5.04 1.78
C LEU A 329 -0.46 4.40 1.89
N CYS A 330 0.37 4.54 0.88
CA CYS A 330 1.79 4.29 1.01
C CYS A 330 2.40 5.42 1.82
N TYR A 331 3.12 5.07 2.88
CA TYR A 331 3.83 6.07 3.66
C TYR A 331 4.96 6.70 2.83
N VAL A 332 5.28 7.93 3.15
CA VAL A 332 6.43 8.66 2.60
C VAL A 332 7.24 9.18 3.78
N THR A 333 8.55 9.07 3.71
CA THR A 333 9.46 9.50 4.78
C THR A 333 10.09 10.86 4.48
N PRO A 334 10.66 11.56 5.49
CA PRO A 334 11.46 12.77 5.25
C PRO A 334 12.65 12.53 4.30
N ALA A 335 13.14 11.28 4.23
CA ALA A 335 14.29 10.90 3.42
C ALA A 335 13.95 10.70 1.92
N GLU A 336 12.65 10.69 1.55
CA GLU A 336 12.22 10.51 0.17
C GLU A 336 12.97 11.45 -0.77
N HIS A 337 13.37 10.96 -1.94
CA HIS A 337 14.18 11.65 -2.95
C HIS A 337 15.60 12.06 -2.51
N LEU A 338 16.04 11.79 -1.28
CA LEU A 338 17.32 12.21 -0.75
C LEU A 338 18.26 11.05 -0.37
N ARG A 339 17.77 10.06 0.39
CA ARG A 339 18.53 8.91 0.87
C ARG A 339 17.64 7.76 1.32
N LEU A 340 18.23 6.63 1.66
CA LEU A 340 17.49 5.56 2.33
C LEU A 340 17.08 6.02 3.75
N PRO A 341 15.84 5.71 4.18
CA PRO A 341 15.33 6.16 5.47
C PRO A 341 16.00 5.42 6.63
N ASP A 342 16.32 6.14 7.69
CA ASP A 342 16.69 5.60 8.99
C ASP A 342 15.43 5.32 9.84
N LEU A 343 15.64 4.86 11.08
CA LEU A 343 14.53 4.50 11.97
C LEU A 343 13.65 5.71 12.35
N GLN A 344 14.24 6.90 12.48
CA GLN A 344 13.50 8.12 12.79
C GLN A 344 12.67 8.59 11.58
N ASP A 345 13.24 8.52 10.39
CA ASP A 345 12.51 8.82 9.15
C ASP A 345 11.28 7.91 8.98
N VAL A 346 11.45 6.61 9.25
CA VAL A 346 10.35 5.63 9.21
C VAL A 346 9.26 6.01 10.22
N ARG A 347 9.65 6.38 11.46
CA ARG A 347 8.70 6.83 12.48
C ARG A 347 7.90 8.06 12.02
N ASP A 348 8.59 9.08 11.51
CA ASP A 348 7.97 10.33 11.09
C ASP A 348 7.03 10.09 9.88
N GLY A 349 7.41 9.24 8.94
CA GLY A 349 6.57 8.83 7.82
C GLY A 349 5.31 8.06 8.24
N ILE A 350 5.44 7.10 9.17
CA ILE A 350 4.30 6.35 9.73
C ILE A 350 3.32 7.29 10.40
N VAL A 351 3.80 8.16 11.28
CA VAL A 351 2.95 9.07 12.05
C VAL A 351 2.23 10.05 11.12
N ALA A 352 2.94 10.62 10.14
CA ALA A 352 2.35 11.53 9.16
C ALA A 352 1.22 10.84 8.36
N SER A 353 1.44 9.61 7.90
CA SER A 353 0.44 8.84 7.15
C SER A 353 -0.76 8.44 8.02
N LYS A 354 -0.55 8.06 9.29
CA LYS A 354 -1.64 7.77 10.23
C LYS A 354 -2.49 9.01 10.54
N ILE A 355 -1.87 10.19 10.64
CA ILE A 355 -2.62 11.45 10.81
C ILE A 355 -3.48 11.71 9.57
N ALA A 356 -2.93 11.53 8.37
CA ALA A 356 -3.66 11.71 7.12
C ALA A 356 -4.85 10.74 7.02
N ALA A 357 -4.62 9.45 7.29
CA ALA A 357 -5.64 8.41 7.29
C ALA A 357 -6.77 8.72 8.27
N HIS A 358 -6.44 9.05 9.53
CA HIS A 358 -7.44 9.37 10.55
C HIS A 358 -8.24 10.63 10.22
N ALA A 359 -7.60 11.67 9.68
CA ALA A 359 -8.29 12.88 9.25
C ALA A 359 -9.32 12.59 8.13
N ALA A 360 -8.98 11.70 7.20
CA ALA A 360 -9.89 11.26 6.15
C ALA A 360 -11.03 10.39 6.71
N ASP A 361 -10.73 9.47 7.64
CA ASP A 361 -11.73 8.62 8.29
C ASP A 361 -12.78 9.46 9.05
N LEU A 362 -12.35 10.54 9.73
CA LEU A 362 -13.27 11.51 10.35
C LEU A 362 -14.17 12.21 9.32
N ALA A 363 -13.60 12.63 8.18
CA ALA A 363 -14.35 13.29 7.12
C ALA A 363 -15.37 12.35 6.46
N ASN A 364 -15.02 11.08 6.30
CA ASN A 364 -15.85 10.04 5.71
C ASN A 364 -16.86 9.42 6.69
N GLY A 365 -16.80 9.80 7.99
CA GLY A 365 -17.70 9.28 9.02
C GLY A 365 -17.48 7.78 9.30
N ILE A 366 -16.25 7.30 9.17
CA ILE A 366 -15.89 5.90 9.46
C ILE A 366 -16.17 5.58 10.94
N PRO A 367 -16.81 4.45 11.25
CA PRO A 367 -17.12 4.05 12.62
C PRO A 367 -15.88 4.03 13.51
N GLY A 368 -15.99 4.55 14.74
CA GLY A 368 -14.91 4.61 15.71
C GLY A 368 -13.98 5.84 15.59
N ALA A 369 -13.86 6.48 14.40
CA ALA A 369 -12.94 7.59 14.21
C ALA A 369 -13.30 8.81 15.09
N ARG A 370 -14.58 9.19 15.10
CA ARG A 370 -15.08 10.32 15.92
C ARG A 370 -14.98 10.04 17.42
N GLU A 371 -15.22 8.81 17.84
CA GLU A 371 -15.13 8.36 19.22
C GLU A 371 -13.71 8.49 19.77
N TRP A 372 -12.70 8.20 18.98
CA TRP A 372 -11.29 8.36 19.34
C TRP A 372 -10.94 9.84 19.57
N ASP A 373 -11.29 10.74 18.65
CA ASP A 373 -11.11 12.18 18.82
C ASP A 373 -11.86 12.72 20.05
N ASN A 374 -13.08 12.24 20.29
CA ASN A 374 -13.86 12.61 21.46
C ASN A 374 -13.21 12.14 22.78
N ALA A 375 -12.56 10.96 22.78
CA ALA A 375 -11.80 10.49 23.94
C ALA A 375 -10.61 11.40 24.25
N MET A 376 -9.83 11.77 23.24
CA MET A 376 -8.75 12.76 23.36
C MET A 376 -9.29 14.11 23.87
N SER A 377 -10.42 14.58 23.34
CA SER A 377 -11.03 15.85 23.74
C SER A 377 -11.48 15.85 25.19
N ARG A 378 -12.02 14.73 25.69
CA ARG A 378 -12.38 14.58 27.11
C ARG A 378 -11.16 14.61 28.01
N ALA A 379 -10.07 13.90 27.65
CA ALA A 379 -8.82 13.92 28.38
C ALA A 379 -8.22 15.34 28.43
N ARG A 380 -8.25 16.07 27.31
CA ARG A 380 -7.83 17.48 27.24
C ARG A 380 -8.67 18.39 28.13
N CYS A 381 -9.98 18.24 28.12
CA CYS A 381 -10.89 19.00 28.97
C CYS A 381 -10.63 18.79 30.46
N ALA A 382 -10.31 17.54 30.84
CA ALA A 382 -9.98 17.17 32.22
C ALA A 382 -8.54 17.47 32.62
N ILE A 383 -7.70 17.93 31.68
CA ILE A 383 -6.24 18.09 31.86
C ILE A 383 -5.61 16.75 32.34
N ASP A 384 -6.16 15.65 31.86
CA ASP A 384 -5.66 14.29 32.10
C ASP A 384 -4.52 13.98 31.11
N TRP A 385 -3.29 14.27 31.54
CA TRP A 385 -2.11 14.08 30.68
C TRP A 385 -1.89 12.63 30.30
N GLU A 386 -2.11 11.69 31.22
CA GLU A 386 -1.97 10.26 30.92
C GLU A 386 -3.02 9.81 29.89
N GLY A 387 -4.28 10.20 30.09
CA GLY A 387 -5.33 9.93 29.12
C GLY A 387 -5.07 10.55 27.75
N MET A 388 -4.45 11.74 27.68
CA MET A 388 -4.01 12.33 26.41
C MET A 388 -2.90 11.51 25.74
N PHE A 389 -1.92 11.01 26.52
CA PHE A 389 -0.86 10.16 25.95
C PHE A 389 -1.39 8.82 25.45
N GLU A 390 -2.31 8.19 26.17
CA GLU A 390 -2.97 6.95 25.75
C GLU A 390 -3.73 7.07 24.43
N GLN A 391 -4.34 8.24 24.20
CA GLN A 391 -5.07 8.50 22.95
C GLN A 391 -4.18 9.01 21.80
N ALA A 392 -2.91 9.34 22.05
CA ALA A 392 -2.03 9.89 21.02
C ALA A 392 -1.62 8.83 19.98
N ILE A 393 -1.54 9.23 18.71
CA ILE A 393 -0.98 8.38 17.63
C ILE A 393 0.49 7.99 17.95
N ASP A 394 1.25 8.91 18.55
CA ASP A 394 2.61 8.68 19.05
C ASP A 394 2.70 9.05 20.54
N PRO A 395 2.32 8.12 21.44
CA PRO A 395 2.32 8.37 22.89
C PRO A 395 3.68 8.74 23.45
N GLU A 396 4.72 8.10 22.93
CA GLU A 396 6.11 8.30 23.40
C GLU A 396 6.59 9.71 23.06
N LYS A 397 6.38 10.18 21.84
CA LYS A 397 6.74 11.55 21.42
C LYS A 397 5.94 12.58 22.23
N ALA A 398 4.63 12.38 22.40
CA ALA A 398 3.79 13.27 23.16
C ALA A 398 4.26 13.42 24.61
N ARG A 399 4.57 12.30 25.28
CA ARG A 399 5.12 12.27 26.64
C ARG A 399 6.48 12.97 26.73
N ASN A 400 7.41 12.64 25.83
CA ASN A 400 8.76 13.23 25.83
C ASN A 400 8.70 14.76 25.62
N TYR A 401 7.79 15.25 24.78
CA TYR A 401 7.60 16.69 24.60
C TYR A 401 7.04 17.35 25.85
N PHE A 402 6.07 16.75 26.51
CA PHE A 402 5.53 17.27 27.77
C PHE A 402 6.59 17.28 28.87
N GLU A 403 7.32 16.19 29.07
CA GLU A 403 8.33 16.05 30.11
C GLU A 403 9.56 16.94 29.87
N SER A 404 9.87 17.31 28.65
CA SER A 404 10.99 18.20 28.31
C SER A 404 10.78 19.62 28.83
N ARG A 405 9.53 20.07 29.00
CA ARG A 405 9.16 21.40 29.56
C ARG A 405 7.80 21.32 30.27
N PRO A 406 7.74 20.63 31.43
CA PRO A 406 6.47 20.45 32.14
C PRO A 406 5.96 21.79 32.68
N PRO A 407 4.64 21.98 32.75
CA PRO A 407 4.06 23.14 33.40
C PRO A 407 4.40 23.15 34.91
N LYS A 408 4.55 24.33 35.49
CA LYS A 408 4.76 24.47 36.95
C LYS A 408 3.57 23.94 37.74
N ASP A 409 2.37 24.19 37.22
CA ASP A 409 1.15 23.63 37.70
C ASP A 409 0.63 22.61 36.68
N ARG A 410 0.48 21.36 37.11
CA ARG A 410 0.02 20.26 36.24
C ARG A 410 -1.45 20.41 35.82
N HIS A 411 -2.20 21.32 36.44
CA HIS A 411 -3.58 21.62 36.07
C HIS A 411 -3.69 22.71 35.00
N THR A 412 -2.59 23.19 34.45
CA THR A 412 -2.57 24.19 33.39
C THR A 412 -1.65 23.79 32.25
N CYS A 413 -1.95 24.27 31.06
CA CYS A 413 -1.07 24.15 29.89
C CYS A 413 -0.16 25.39 29.82
N THR A 414 1.15 25.20 29.60
CA THR A 414 2.10 26.32 29.50
C THR A 414 1.87 27.23 28.31
N MET A 415 1.11 26.79 27.30
CA MET A 415 0.80 27.58 26.10
C MET A 415 -0.44 28.48 26.28
N CYS A 416 -1.42 27.99 27.03
CA CYS A 416 -2.75 28.67 27.14
C CYS A 416 -2.98 29.31 28.51
N GLY A 417 -2.17 28.99 29.50
CA GLY A 417 -2.25 29.53 30.86
C GLY A 417 -3.22 28.81 31.76
#